data_909ae77a4e2bb33d7c43f3aa162c7cab
#
_entry.id   909ae77a4e2bb33d7c43f3aa162c7cab
#
_cell.length_a   1.000
_cell.length_b   1.000
_cell.length_c   1.000
_cell.angle_alpha   90.00
_cell.angle_beta   90.00
_cell.angle_gamma   90.00
#
_symmetry.space_group_name_H-M   'P 1'
#
loop_
_entity.id
_entity.type
_entity.pdbx_description
1 polymer ?
#
loop_
_entity_poly.entity_id
_entity_poly.type
_entity_poly.pdbx_seq_one_letter_code
_entity_poly.pdbx_strand_id
1 'polypeptide(L)'
;MFELLALNAAILIVLVLIQWAISVKINDVSFIDAFWGAGMGILAVASWLHVGGGPGDLATLIMLMTAAWGFRLGIYLFLRWRKKGEDKRYKMILKKDREAGRFAQAALTRVWLMQAVLLFMVSSPAQVGILASVAPAPITPLAWAGFGLWCVGVFFEWVGDWQLTRFKADPANHGKVLDTGLWRYTRHPNYFGDFAAWWGIWIACAAAGWGYAAATVIGPLFLSFTLTKWSGVTLLEKGLDKTKGDKYADYKRRTSAFFPMPPRN
;
A
#
# COMPACT_ATOMS: atom_id res chain seq x y z
N MET A 1 23.30 6.71 8.68
CA MET A 1 21.81 6.60 8.52
C MET A 1 21.19 7.76 7.80
N PHE A 2 21.34 9.03 8.28
CA PHE A 2 20.70 10.19 7.63
C PHE A 2 21.15 10.39 6.17
N GLU A 3 22.41 10.22 5.86
CA GLU A 3 22.93 10.31 4.48
C GLU A 3 22.30 9.27 3.55
N LEU A 4 22.10 8.02 4.04
CA LEU A 4 21.48 6.96 3.26
C LEU A 4 19.98 7.20 3.08
N LEU A 5 19.29 7.74 4.09
CA LEU A 5 17.91 8.18 3.94
C LEU A 5 17.79 9.36 2.95
N ALA A 6 18.74 10.29 2.96
CA ALA A 6 18.79 11.38 1.97
C ALA A 6 19.01 10.83 0.54
N LEU A 7 19.85 9.80 0.38
CA LEU A 7 20.03 9.13 -0.90
C LEU A 7 18.74 8.41 -1.36
N ASN A 8 18.04 7.72 -0.45
CA ASN A 8 16.73 7.14 -0.75
C ASN A 8 15.71 8.22 -1.17
N ALA A 9 15.70 9.36 -0.49
CA ALA A 9 14.84 10.50 -0.87
C ALA A 9 15.20 11.02 -2.27
N ALA A 10 16.49 11.14 -2.60
CA ALA A 10 16.93 11.53 -3.94
C ALA A 10 16.50 10.52 -5.01
N ILE A 11 16.66 9.21 -4.75
CA ILE A 11 16.16 8.14 -5.63
C ILE A 11 14.65 8.31 -5.87
N LEU A 12 13.88 8.50 -4.79
CA LEU A 12 12.43 8.67 -4.89
C LEU A 12 12.06 9.91 -5.71
N ILE A 13 12.73 11.05 -5.49
CA ILE A 13 12.47 12.28 -6.24
C ILE A 13 12.75 12.08 -7.73
N VAL A 14 13.87 11.44 -8.10
CA VAL A 14 14.19 11.15 -9.50
C VAL A 14 13.10 10.28 -10.14
N LEU A 15 12.67 9.20 -9.46
CA LEU A 15 11.61 8.32 -9.96
C LEU A 15 10.29 9.08 -10.12
N VAL A 16 9.94 9.92 -9.16
CA VAL A 16 8.72 10.74 -9.19
C VAL A 16 8.74 11.75 -10.33
N LEU A 17 9.88 12.41 -10.58
CA LEU A 17 10.00 13.36 -11.69
C LEU A 17 9.90 12.68 -13.06
N ILE A 18 10.48 11.48 -13.20
CA ILE A 18 10.33 10.67 -14.43
C ILE A 18 8.85 10.32 -14.65
N GLN A 19 8.18 9.84 -13.63
CA GLN A 19 6.77 9.46 -13.73
C GLN A 19 5.85 10.67 -13.92
N TRP A 20 6.16 11.80 -13.31
CA TRP A 20 5.49 13.05 -13.58
C TRP A 20 5.59 13.44 -15.06
N ALA A 21 6.79 13.40 -15.64
CA ALA A 21 7.00 13.71 -17.05
C ALA A 21 6.18 12.76 -17.96
N ILE A 22 6.15 11.46 -17.63
CA ILE A 22 5.29 10.48 -18.32
C ILE A 22 3.82 10.86 -18.16
N SER A 23 3.37 11.20 -16.94
CA SER A 23 1.97 11.54 -16.66
C SER A 23 1.50 12.77 -17.44
N VAL A 24 2.38 13.75 -17.60
CA VAL A 24 2.09 14.94 -18.43
C VAL A 24 1.92 14.55 -19.90
N LYS A 25 2.79 13.69 -20.43
CA LYS A 25 2.74 13.23 -21.82
C LYS A 25 1.47 12.44 -22.12
N ILE A 26 1.03 11.57 -21.19
CA ILE A 26 -0.18 10.74 -21.39
C ILE A 26 -1.45 11.38 -20.84
N ASN A 27 -1.33 12.56 -20.18
CA ASN A 27 -2.41 13.29 -19.52
C ASN A 27 -3.18 12.44 -18.49
N ASP A 28 -2.46 11.57 -17.74
CA ASP A 28 -3.01 10.68 -16.72
C ASP A 28 -2.00 10.49 -15.59
N VAL A 29 -2.41 10.74 -14.32
CA VAL A 29 -1.56 10.56 -13.14
C VAL A 29 -1.91 9.29 -12.35
N SER A 30 -2.99 8.59 -12.70
CA SER A 30 -3.59 7.58 -11.83
C SER A 30 -2.76 6.30 -11.66
N PHE A 31 -1.72 6.10 -12.48
CA PHE A 31 -0.75 5.03 -12.28
C PHE A 31 0.17 5.24 -11.06
N ILE A 32 0.10 6.40 -10.41
CA ILE A 32 0.74 6.64 -9.09
C ILE A 32 0.31 5.59 -8.06
N ASP A 33 -0.93 5.11 -8.10
CA ASP A 33 -1.41 4.07 -7.20
C ASP A 33 -0.58 2.78 -7.33
N ALA A 34 -0.13 2.44 -8.54
CA ALA A 34 0.77 1.30 -8.77
C ALA A 34 2.21 1.59 -8.27
N PHE A 35 2.64 2.84 -8.36
CA PHE A 35 3.96 3.24 -7.90
C PHE A 35 4.09 3.19 -6.37
N TRP A 36 3.01 3.35 -5.61
CA TRP A 36 3.07 3.29 -4.14
C TRP A 36 3.76 2.00 -3.66
N GLY A 37 3.25 0.85 -4.04
CA GLY A 37 3.86 -0.43 -3.65
C GLY A 37 5.26 -0.60 -4.24
N ALA A 38 5.41 -0.40 -5.56
CA ALA A 38 6.70 -0.56 -6.24
C ALA A 38 7.77 0.40 -5.69
N GLY A 39 7.43 1.67 -5.43
CA GLY A 39 8.34 2.66 -4.87
C GLY A 39 8.85 2.28 -3.49
N MET A 40 7.98 1.78 -2.60
CA MET A 40 8.38 1.28 -1.30
C MET A 40 9.31 0.06 -1.41
N GLY A 41 9.02 -0.86 -2.34
CA GLY A 41 9.90 -1.98 -2.65
C GLY A 41 11.27 -1.53 -3.16
N ILE A 42 11.31 -0.54 -4.07
CA ILE A 42 12.57 0.03 -4.58
C ILE A 42 13.39 0.65 -3.45
N LEU A 43 12.77 1.46 -2.56
CA LEU A 43 13.48 2.06 -1.42
C LEU A 43 14.01 1.01 -0.44
N ALA A 44 13.28 -0.09 -0.22
CA ALA A 44 13.77 -1.19 0.60
C ALA A 44 14.99 -1.89 -0.03
N VAL A 45 14.93 -2.16 -1.35
CA VAL A 45 16.08 -2.74 -2.09
C VAL A 45 17.27 -1.79 -2.07
N ALA A 46 17.07 -0.48 -2.32
CA ALA A 46 18.12 0.51 -2.25
C ALA A 46 18.77 0.57 -0.85
N SER A 47 17.95 0.57 0.22
CA SER A 47 18.44 0.52 1.59
C SER A 47 19.29 -0.73 1.86
N TRP A 48 18.85 -1.89 1.36
CA TRP A 48 19.55 -3.14 1.49
C TRP A 48 20.90 -3.15 0.77
N LEU A 49 20.94 -2.62 -0.45
CA LEU A 49 22.19 -2.46 -1.21
C LEU A 49 23.17 -1.51 -0.51
N HIS A 50 22.68 -0.47 0.14
CA HIS A 50 23.53 0.48 0.88
C HIS A 50 24.22 -0.15 2.10
N VAL A 51 23.59 -1.10 2.76
CA VAL A 51 24.18 -1.77 3.94
C VAL A 51 24.98 -3.02 3.58
N GLY A 52 25.01 -3.43 2.31
CA GLY A 52 25.67 -4.65 1.88
C GLY A 52 25.04 -5.90 2.51
N GLY A 53 23.71 -5.89 2.64
CA GLY A 53 22.96 -6.96 3.29
C GLY A 53 23.19 -8.32 2.64
N GLY A 54 23.27 -9.36 3.46
CA GLY A 54 23.52 -10.75 3.08
C GLY A 54 22.35 -11.70 3.36
N PRO A 55 22.38 -12.92 2.83
CA PRO A 55 21.33 -13.89 3.09
C PRO A 55 21.28 -14.27 4.58
N GLY A 56 20.06 -14.38 5.12
CA GLY A 56 19.82 -14.84 6.49
C GLY A 56 19.92 -13.77 7.58
N ASP A 57 20.10 -12.50 7.23
CA ASP A 57 20.11 -11.39 8.17
C ASP A 57 18.76 -10.65 8.25
N LEU A 58 18.59 -9.81 9.28
CA LEU A 58 17.38 -9.03 9.51
C LEU A 58 17.12 -8.02 8.38
N ALA A 59 18.18 -7.38 7.83
CA ALA A 59 18.05 -6.44 6.73
C ALA A 59 17.43 -7.11 5.50
N THR A 60 17.90 -8.32 5.17
CA THR A 60 17.39 -9.12 4.05
C THR A 60 15.95 -9.54 4.27
N LEU A 61 15.58 -9.94 5.50
CA LEU A 61 14.19 -10.30 5.82
C LEU A 61 13.26 -9.11 5.58
N ILE A 62 13.56 -7.92 6.14
CA ILE A 62 12.74 -6.71 5.99
C ILE A 62 12.66 -6.28 4.52
N MET A 63 13.78 -6.35 3.79
CA MET A 63 13.82 -6.05 2.36
C MET A 63 12.90 -6.97 1.57
N LEU A 64 13.00 -8.30 1.79
CA LEU A 64 12.16 -9.29 1.09
C LEU A 64 10.67 -9.11 1.40
N MET A 65 10.31 -8.88 2.68
CA MET A 65 8.93 -8.59 3.07
C MET A 65 8.39 -7.38 2.31
N THR A 66 9.15 -6.28 2.28
CA THR A 66 8.71 -5.02 1.65
C THR A 66 8.69 -5.13 0.13
N ALA A 67 9.71 -5.71 -0.48
CA ALA A 67 9.82 -5.85 -1.93
C ALA A 67 8.76 -6.82 -2.48
N ALA A 68 8.56 -7.98 -1.85
CA ALA A 68 7.55 -8.94 -2.27
C ALA A 68 6.14 -8.35 -2.22
N TRP A 69 5.79 -7.67 -1.12
CA TRP A 69 4.52 -6.98 -0.99
C TRP A 69 4.40 -5.85 -2.03
N GLY A 70 5.40 -4.98 -2.10
CA GLY A 70 5.34 -3.76 -2.89
C GLY A 70 5.33 -4.01 -4.40
N PHE A 71 6.17 -4.91 -4.91
CA PHE A 71 6.18 -5.25 -6.35
C PHE A 71 4.92 -6.00 -6.75
N ARG A 72 4.41 -6.91 -5.91
CA ARG A 72 3.13 -7.59 -6.20
C ARG A 72 1.99 -6.58 -6.30
N LEU A 73 1.84 -5.69 -5.32
CA LEU A 73 0.79 -4.67 -5.33
C LEU A 73 0.95 -3.73 -6.53
N GLY A 74 2.19 -3.27 -6.77
CA GLY A 74 2.51 -2.41 -7.90
C GLY A 74 2.12 -3.03 -9.25
N ILE A 75 2.50 -4.30 -9.49
CA ILE A 75 2.15 -5.03 -10.72
C ILE A 75 0.63 -5.18 -10.83
N TYR A 76 -0.06 -5.59 -9.76
CA TYR A 76 -1.51 -5.76 -9.75
C TYR A 76 -2.24 -4.46 -10.12
N LEU A 77 -1.85 -3.33 -9.50
CA LEU A 77 -2.48 -2.04 -9.74
C LEU A 77 -2.12 -1.47 -11.13
N PHE A 78 -0.89 -1.72 -11.60
CA PHE A 78 -0.48 -1.33 -12.95
C PHE A 78 -1.27 -2.06 -14.04
N LEU A 79 -1.43 -3.37 -13.92
CA LEU A 79 -2.23 -4.17 -14.85
C LEU A 79 -3.71 -3.74 -14.84
N ARG A 80 -4.23 -3.39 -13.64
CA ARG A 80 -5.59 -2.86 -13.49
C ARG A 80 -5.73 -1.51 -14.19
N TRP A 81 -4.78 -0.59 -14.00
CA TRP A 81 -4.75 0.70 -14.67
C TRP A 81 -4.67 0.55 -16.19
N ARG A 82 -3.75 -0.28 -16.69
CA ARG A 82 -3.64 -0.59 -18.12
C ARG A 82 -4.97 -1.06 -18.73
N LYS A 83 -5.77 -1.82 -17.99
CA LYS A 83 -7.06 -2.34 -18.44
C LYS A 83 -8.21 -1.33 -18.35
N LYS A 84 -8.21 -0.47 -17.33
CA LYS A 84 -9.35 0.43 -17.00
C LYS A 84 -9.12 1.88 -17.41
N GLY A 85 -7.88 2.29 -17.63
CA GLY A 85 -7.52 3.68 -17.87
C GLY A 85 -7.56 4.54 -16.61
N GLU A 86 -7.69 5.85 -16.81
CA GLU A 86 -7.63 6.86 -15.77
C GLU A 86 -8.67 6.67 -14.66
N ASP A 87 -8.22 6.71 -13.41
CA ASP A 87 -9.11 6.65 -12.24
C ASP A 87 -9.93 7.94 -12.11
N LYS A 88 -11.23 7.77 -11.91
CA LYS A 88 -12.21 8.87 -11.81
C LYS A 88 -11.88 9.88 -10.71
N ARG A 89 -11.21 9.45 -9.62
CA ARG A 89 -10.79 10.33 -8.52
C ARG A 89 -9.81 11.39 -9.02
N TYR A 90 -8.75 10.97 -9.71
CA TYR A 90 -7.75 11.88 -10.26
C TYR A 90 -8.32 12.76 -11.37
N LYS A 91 -9.18 12.19 -12.20
CA LYS A 91 -9.90 12.96 -13.22
C LYS A 91 -10.69 14.13 -12.61
N MET A 92 -11.39 13.89 -11.50
CA MET A 92 -12.14 14.93 -10.80
C MET A 92 -11.23 15.94 -10.08
N ILE A 93 -10.18 15.46 -9.38
CA ILE A 93 -9.24 16.31 -8.65
C ILE A 93 -8.56 17.32 -9.58
N LEU A 94 -8.14 16.87 -10.77
CA LEU A 94 -7.37 17.67 -11.71
C LEU A 94 -8.22 18.36 -12.80
N LYS A 95 -9.55 18.20 -12.78
CA LYS A 95 -10.44 18.74 -13.82
C LYS A 95 -10.24 20.23 -14.07
N LYS A 96 -10.34 21.05 -13.03
CA LYS A 96 -10.21 22.52 -13.13
C LYS A 96 -8.82 22.95 -13.63
N ASP A 97 -7.78 22.23 -13.23
CA ASP A 97 -6.41 22.55 -13.64
C ASP A 97 -6.14 22.16 -15.10
N ARG A 98 -6.77 21.08 -15.58
CA ARG A 98 -6.75 20.74 -17.02
C ARG A 98 -7.46 21.80 -17.85
N GLU A 99 -8.67 22.20 -17.46
CA GLU A 99 -9.44 23.26 -18.14
C GLU A 99 -8.69 24.59 -18.17
N ALA A 100 -7.87 24.86 -17.16
CA ALA A 100 -7.06 26.09 -17.05
C ALA A 100 -5.64 25.96 -17.65
N GLY A 101 -5.30 24.84 -18.33
CA GLY A 101 -3.97 24.62 -18.91
C GLY A 101 -2.84 24.42 -17.90
N ARG A 102 -3.13 24.17 -16.62
CA ARG A 102 -2.16 24.02 -15.53
C ARG A 102 -1.96 22.58 -15.08
N PHE A 103 -2.35 21.60 -15.90
CA PHE A 103 -2.29 20.18 -15.54
C PHE A 103 -0.89 19.74 -15.07
N ALA A 104 0.17 20.10 -15.79
CA ALA A 104 1.54 19.70 -15.45
C ALA A 104 1.93 20.14 -14.04
N GLN A 105 1.69 21.41 -13.70
CA GLN A 105 2.00 21.97 -12.38
C GLN A 105 1.16 21.30 -11.28
N ALA A 106 -0.16 21.17 -11.49
CA ALA A 106 -1.07 20.56 -10.53
C ALA A 106 -0.76 19.07 -10.32
N ALA A 107 -0.42 18.32 -11.38
CA ALA A 107 0.01 16.94 -11.31
C ALA A 107 1.28 16.81 -10.43
N LEU A 108 2.29 17.67 -10.65
CA LEU A 108 3.52 17.65 -9.87
C LEU A 108 3.24 17.91 -8.39
N THR A 109 2.59 19.04 -8.08
CA THR A 109 2.50 19.53 -6.69
C THR A 109 1.42 18.84 -5.87
N ARG A 110 0.25 18.54 -6.46
CA ARG A 110 -0.89 17.97 -5.73
C ARG A 110 -0.94 16.45 -5.76
N VAL A 111 -0.23 15.82 -6.69
CA VAL A 111 -0.22 14.35 -6.81
C VAL A 111 1.18 13.81 -6.53
N TRP A 112 2.13 14.06 -7.41
CA TRP A 112 3.43 13.37 -7.37
C TRP A 112 4.27 13.72 -6.13
N LEU A 113 4.52 15.01 -5.85
CA LEU A 113 5.34 15.41 -4.69
C LEU A 113 4.64 15.12 -3.36
N MET A 114 3.34 15.39 -3.26
CA MET A 114 2.59 15.07 -2.05
C MET A 114 2.65 13.57 -1.74
N GLN A 115 2.44 12.73 -2.74
CA GLN A 115 2.47 11.29 -2.54
C GLN A 115 3.88 10.74 -2.34
N ALA A 116 4.92 11.38 -2.89
CA ALA A 116 6.30 11.04 -2.57
C ALA A 116 6.62 11.18 -1.08
N VAL A 117 6.21 12.31 -0.47
CA VAL A 117 6.38 12.53 0.97
C VAL A 117 5.64 11.45 1.79
N LEU A 118 4.40 11.15 1.43
CA LEU A 118 3.61 10.14 2.13
C LEU A 118 4.20 8.73 1.96
N LEU A 119 4.63 8.37 0.75
CA LEU A 119 5.28 7.09 0.47
C LEU A 119 6.58 6.94 1.27
N PHE A 120 7.42 7.98 1.31
CA PHE A 120 8.67 7.97 2.07
C PHE A 120 8.42 7.79 3.57
N MET A 121 7.41 8.49 4.11
CA MET A 121 7.02 8.39 5.51
C MET A 121 6.45 7.00 5.84
N VAL A 122 5.53 6.46 5.02
CA VAL A 122 4.91 5.16 5.27
C VAL A 122 5.94 4.03 5.17
N SER A 123 6.90 4.12 4.24
CA SER A 123 7.96 3.12 4.08
C SER A 123 9.10 3.23 5.11
N SER A 124 9.06 4.22 6.00
CA SER A 124 10.13 4.47 6.97
C SER A 124 10.49 3.26 7.86
N PRO A 125 9.56 2.40 8.34
CA PRO A 125 9.95 1.22 9.10
C PRO A 125 10.84 0.26 8.31
N ALA A 126 10.56 0.07 7.02
CA ALA A 126 11.38 -0.77 6.17
C ALA A 126 12.77 -0.16 5.95
N GLN A 127 12.83 1.11 5.53
CA GLN A 127 14.09 1.80 5.27
C GLN A 127 14.97 1.85 6.53
N VAL A 128 14.43 2.34 7.64
CA VAL A 128 15.19 2.49 8.89
C VAL A 128 15.56 1.13 9.49
N GLY A 129 14.65 0.16 9.48
CA GLY A 129 14.92 -1.20 9.95
C GLY A 129 16.07 -1.87 9.19
N ILE A 130 16.12 -1.73 7.86
CA ILE A 130 17.22 -2.23 7.03
C ILE A 130 18.51 -1.46 7.33
N LEU A 131 18.48 -0.13 7.32
CA LEU A 131 19.66 0.72 7.52
C LEU A 131 20.24 0.62 8.94
N ALA A 132 19.46 0.23 9.93
CA ALA A 132 19.90 -0.03 11.31
C ALA A 132 20.58 -1.41 11.46
N SER A 133 20.33 -2.34 10.54
CA SER A 133 20.87 -3.71 10.58
C SER A 133 22.18 -3.83 9.78
N VAL A 134 23.18 -2.98 10.11
CA VAL A 134 24.45 -2.82 9.36
C VAL A 134 25.43 -4.01 9.54
N ALA A 135 25.29 -4.79 10.61
CA ALA A 135 26.09 -6.00 10.85
C ALA A 135 25.21 -7.23 10.65
N PRO A 136 25.81 -8.41 10.38
CA PRO A 136 25.03 -9.65 10.34
C PRO A 136 24.24 -9.81 11.65
N ALA A 137 23.01 -9.31 11.65
CA ALA A 137 22.14 -9.36 12.81
C ALA A 137 21.25 -10.61 12.68
N PRO A 138 21.25 -11.53 13.65
CA PRO A 138 20.41 -12.72 13.59
C PRO A 138 18.94 -12.33 13.59
N ILE A 139 18.12 -13.09 12.86
CA ILE A 139 16.67 -12.92 12.86
C ILE A 139 16.14 -13.38 14.23
N THR A 140 15.74 -12.42 15.04
CA THR A 140 15.25 -12.66 16.41
C THR A 140 13.81 -13.23 16.39
N PRO A 141 13.34 -13.82 17.52
CA PRO A 141 11.92 -14.22 17.65
C PRO A 141 10.94 -13.09 17.38
N LEU A 142 11.30 -11.83 17.73
CA LEU A 142 10.48 -10.65 17.44
C LEU A 142 10.37 -10.42 15.92
N ALA A 143 11.46 -10.53 15.19
CA ALA A 143 11.44 -10.41 13.72
C ALA A 143 10.60 -11.51 13.08
N TRP A 144 10.68 -12.75 13.58
CA TRP A 144 9.83 -13.85 13.13
C TRP A 144 8.36 -13.63 13.44
N ALA A 145 8.02 -13.03 14.59
CA ALA A 145 6.64 -12.62 14.88
C ALA A 145 6.14 -11.56 13.87
N GLY A 146 6.99 -10.58 13.53
CA GLY A 146 6.70 -9.60 12.48
C GLY A 146 6.47 -10.25 11.12
N PHE A 147 7.32 -11.20 10.74
CA PHE A 147 7.16 -11.98 9.51
C PHE A 147 5.87 -12.81 9.51
N GLY A 148 5.50 -13.44 10.63
CA GLY A 148 4.25 -14.17 10.76
C GLY A 148 3.02 -13.28 10.55
N LEU A 149 3.00 -12.08 11.14
CA LEU A 149 1.94 -11.10 10.91
C LEU A 149 1.91 -10.61 9.46
N TRP A 150 3.07 -10.40 8.85
CA TRP A 150 3.19 -10.06 7.44
C TRP A 150 2.62 -11.16 6.54
N CYS A 151 2.89 -12.43 6.81
CA CYS A 151 2.32 -13.55 6.07
C CYS A 151 0.78 -13.57 6.15
N VAL A 152 0.21 -13.30 7.33
CA VAL A 152 -1.24 -13.13 7.49
C VAL A 152 -1.74 -11.96 6.62
N GLY A 153 -1.03 -10.84 6.65
CA GLY A 153 -1.37 -9.65 5.84
C GLY A 153 -1.38 -9.95 4.34
N VAL A 154 -0.31 -10.52 3.84
CA VAL A 154 -0.16 -10.91 2.43
C VAL A 154 -1.24 -11.91 2.00
N PHE A 155 -1.54 -12.89 2.84
CA PHE A 155 -2.62 -13.84 2.57
C PHE A 155 -3.97 -13.13 2.38
N PHE A 156 -4.35 -12.25 3.30
CA PHE A 156 -5.61 -11.52 3.21
C PHE A 156 -5.68 -10.59 2.01
N GLU A 157 -4.59 -9.88 1.72
CA GLU A 157 -4.51 -8.97 0.58
C GLU A 157 -4.58 -9.73 -0.75
N TRP A 158 -3.73 -10.72 -0.95
CA TRP A 158 -3.59 -11.38 -2.24
C TRP A 158 -4.82 -12.25 -2.55
N VAL A 159 -5.29 -13.01 -1.58
CA VAL A 159 -6.50 -13.82 -1.74
C VAL A 159 -7.74 -12.94 -1.87
N GLY A 160 -7.83 -11.85 -1.09
CA GLY A 160 -8.92 -10.90 -1.17
C GLY A 160 -9.02 -10.23 -2.54
N ASP A 161 -7.89 -9.76 -3.07
CA ASP A 161 -7.80 -9.16 -4.42
C ASP A 161 -8.13 -10.17 -5.51
N TRP A 162 -7.65 -11.42 -5.39
CA TRP A 162 -7.95 -12.49 -6.32
C TRP A 162 -9.45 -12.83 -6.34
N GLN A 163 -10.08 -12.98 -5.16
CA GLN A 163 -11.51 -13.21 -5.04
C GLN A 163 -12.31 -12.07 -5.68
N LEU A 164 -11.95 -10.82 -5.40
CA LEU A 164 -12.62 -9.64 -5.97
C LEU A 164 -12.47 -9.57 -7.48
N THR A 165 -11.28 -9.89 -7.99
CA THR A 165 -11.00 -9.89 -9.43
C THR A 165 -11.82 -10.94 -10.16
N ARG A 166 -11.88 -12.17 -9.63
CA ARG A 166 -12.70 -13.23 -10.20
C ARG A 166 -14.19 -12.90 -10.14
N PHE A 167 -14.66 -12.39 -9.00
CA PHE A 167 -16.06 -12.01 -8.83
C PHE A 167 -16.48 -10.94 -9.86
N LYS A 168 -15.65 -9.92 -10.08
CA LYS A 168 -15.92 -8.86 -11.06
C LYS A 168 -15.78 -9.29 -12.52
N ALA A 169 -15.04 -10.36 -12.78
CA ALA A 169 -14.87 -10.88 -14.15
C ALA A 169 -16.09 -11.69 -14.62
N ASP A 170 -16.89 -12.23 -13.70
CA ASP A 170 -18.09 -13.00 -14.01
C ASP A 170 -19.29 -12.07 -14.24
N PRO A 171 -19.86 -12.02 -15.46
CA PRO A 171 -21.05 -11.21 -15.76
C PRO A 171 -22.26 -11.56 -14.90
N ALA A 172 -22.40 -12.83 -14.46
CA ALA A 172 -23.48 -13.26 -13.57
C ALA A 172 -23.47 -12.56 -12.21
N ASN A 173 -22.36 -11.97 -11.80
CA ASN A 173 -22.21 -11.21 -10.57
C ASN A 173 -22.51 -9.71 -10.72
N HIS A 174 -22.91 -9.27 -11.89
CA HIS A 174 -23.27 -7.87 -12.08
C HIS A 174 -24.42 -7.46 -11.13
N GLY A 175 -24.23 -6.37 -10.40
CA GLY A 175 -25.20 -5.89 -9.42
C GLY A 175 -25.22 -6.62 -8.07
N LYS A 176 -24.45 -7.72 -7.90
CA LYS A 176 -24.31 -8.43 -6.61
C LYS A 176 -23.23 -7.82 -5.72
N VAL A 177 -23.24 -8.22 -4.44
CA VAL A 177 -22.21 -7.93 -3.45
C VAL A 177 -21.37 -9.19 -3.25
N LEU A 178 -20.04 -9.05 -3.18
CA LEU A 178 -19.16 -10.15 -2.82
C LEU A 178 -19.16 -10.30 -1.30
N ASP A 179 -19.75 -11.39 -0.81
CA ASP A 179 -19.89 -11.71 0.62
C ASP A 179 -19.45 -13.14 0.97
N THR A 180 -18.64 -13.75 0.11
CA THR A 180 -18.11 -15.11 0.26
C THR A 180 -16.58 -15.10 0.43
N GLY A 181 -16.00 -16.24 0.84
CA GLY A 181 -14.57 -16.35 1.09
C GLY A 181 -14.12 -15.41 2.20
N LEU A 182 -13.00 -14.67 2.00
CA LEU A 182 -12.50 -13.71 2.99
C LEU A 182 -13.47 -12.53 3.18
N TRP A 183 -14.22 -12.16 2.15
CA TRP A 183 -15.24 -11.10 2.18
C TRP A 183 -16.43 -11.41 3.08
N ARG A 184 -16.59 -12.64 3.52
CA ARG A 184 -17.56 -13.02 4.55
C ARG A 184 -17.15 -12.55 5.95
N TYR A 185 -15.85 -12.46 6.23
CA TYR A 185 -15.31 -12.15 7.55
C TYR A 185 -15.00 -10.66 7.75
N THR A 186 -14.66 -9.97 6.67
CA THR A 186 -14.43 -8.53 6.64
C THR A 186 -14.83 -7.97 5.28
N ARG A 187 -15.36 -6.74 5.26
CA ARG A 187 -15.75 -6.07 4.01
C ARG A 187 -14.56 -5.52 3.21
N HIS A 188 -13.37 -5.54 3.80
CA HIS A 188 -12.15 -5.03 3.19
C HIS A 188 -10.93 -5.93 3.51
N PRO A 189 -10.95 -7.22 3.10
CA PRO A 189 -9.86 -8.15 3.42
C PRO A 189 -8.51 -7.72 2.89
N ASN A 190 -8.45 -7.11 1.69
CA ASN A 190 -7.23 -6.58 1.12
C ASN A 190 -6.66 -5.40 1.92
N TYR A 191 -7.49 -4.49 2.44
CA TYR A 191 -7.02 -3.39 3.29
C TYR A 191 -6.59 -3.86 4.69
N PHE A 192 -7.27 -4.86 5.24
CA PHE A 192 -6.78 -5.53 6.45
C PHE A 192 -5.43 -6.20 6.18
N GLY A 193 -5.26 -6.77 5.00
CA GLY A 193 -3.99 -7.35 4.55
C GLY A 193 -2.85 -6.33 4.52
N ASP A 194 -3.06 -5.18 3.88
CA ASP A 194 -2.10 -4.08 3.86
C ASP A 194 -1.73 -3.61 5.28
N PHE A 195 -2.74 -3.41 6.12
CA PHE A 195 -2.56 -3.05 7.53
C PHE A 195 -1.67 -4.07 8.24
N ALA A 196 -2.00 -5.35 8.18
CA ALA A 196 -1.26 -6.40 8.89
C ALA A 196 0.16 -6.55 8.35
N ALA A 197 0.37 -6.45 7.03
CA ALA A 197 1.68 -6.51 6.41
C ALA A 197 2.60 -5.38 6.90
N TRP A 198 2.12 -4.15 6.95
CA TRP A 198 2.93 -2.99 7.38
C TRP A 198 3.18 -2.98 8.89
N TRP A 199 2.25 -3.43 9.71
CA TRP A 199 2.52 -3.66 11.14
C TRP A 199 3.52 -4.81 11.34
N GLY A 200 3.48 -5.86 10.50
CA GLY A 200 4.48 -6.92 10.49
C GLY A 200 5.89 -6.41 10.17
N ILE A 201 6.03 -5.55 9.14
CA ILE A 201 7.30 -4.89 8.79
C ILE A 201 7.79 -4.01 9.94
N TRP A 202 6.90 -3.27 10.60
CA TRP A 202 7.25 -2.43 11.74
C TRP A 202 7.72 -3.26 12.95
N ILE A 203 7.09 -4.38 13.25
CA ILE A 203 7.55 -5.32 14.29
C ILE A 203 8.94 -5.85 13.94
N ALA A 204 9.19 -6.19 12.68
CA ALA A 204 10.52 -6.61 12.23
C ALA A 204 11.55 -5.48 12.38
N CYS A 205 11.19 -4.21 12.11
CA CYS A 205 12.02 -3.04 12.38
C CYS A 205 12.33 -2.91 13.88
N ALA A 206 11.39 -3.22 14.78
CA ALA A 206 11.62 -3.19 16.23
C ALA A 206 12.70 -4.19 16.68
N ALA A 207 12.93 -5.25 15.92
CA ALA A 207 14.03 -6.20 16.17
C ALA A 207 15.42 -5.58 15.95
N ALA A 208 15.53 -4.51 15.13
CA ALA A 208 16.75 -3.72 14.99
C ALA A 208 16.95 -2.75 16.17
N GLY A 209 15.87 -2.44 16.92
CA GLY A 209 15.91 -1.59 18.10
C GLY A 209 14.60 -0.80 18.29
N TRP A 210 14.12 -0.73 19.53
CA TRP A 210 12.88 -0.03 19.87
C TRP A 210 12.89 1.47 19.58
N GLY A 211 14.08 2.11 19.62
CA GLY A 211 14.22 3.52 19.23
C GLY A 211 13.89 3.75 17.75
N TYR A 212 14.29 2.84 16.89
CA TYR A 212 13.96 2.89 15.44
C TYR A 212 12.48 2.62 15.20
N ALA A 213 11.90 1.65 15.92
CA ALA A 213 10.47 1.40 15.85
C ALA A 213 9.65 2.62 16.30
N ALA A 214 10.02 3.24 17.41
CA ALA A 214 9.36 4.44 17.91
C ALA A 214 9.44 5.61 16.92
N ALA A 215 10.61 5.82 16.30
CA ALA A 215 10.81 6.88 15.29
C ALA A 215 10.00 6.68 14.01
N THR A 216 9.63 5.43 13.69
CA THR A 216 8.97 5.07 12.41
C THR A 216 7.50 4.66 12.57
N VAL A 217 6.97 4.62 13.78
CA VAL A 217 5.58 4.19 14.06
C VAL A 217 4.53 5.04 13.32
N ILE A 218 4.87 6.28 12.99
CA ILE A 218 3.99 7.16 12.21
C ILE A 218 3.63 6.54 10.84
N GLY A 219 4.51 5.76 10.24
CA GLY A 219 4.27 5.09 8.95
C GLY A 219 3.05 4.16 8.99
N PRO A 220 3.06 3.06 9.78
CA PRO A 220 1.92 2.16 9.87
C PRO A 220 0.68 2.82 10.51
N LEU A 221 0.82 3.79 11.41
CA LEU A 221 -0.31 4.54 11.95
C LEU A 221 -1.00 5.37 10.86
N PHE A 222 -0.22 6.10 10.05
CA PHE A 222 -0.78 6.90 8.96
C PHE A 222 -1.42 6.00 7.89
N LEU A 223 -0.78 4.88 7.53
CA LEU A 223 -1.40 3.92 6.62
C LEU A 223 -2.72 3.37 7.18
N SER A 224 -2.75 3.00 8.47
CA SER A 224 -3.97 2.53 9.14
C SER A 224 -5.09 3.57 9.09
N PHE A 225 -4.75 4.85 9.32
CA PHE A 225 -5.69 5.95 9.22
C PHE A 225 -6.21 6.14 7.79
N THR A 226 -5.34 6.11 6.79
CA THR A 226 -5.74 6.26 5.39
C THR A 226 -6.63 5.12 4.92
N LEU A 227 -6.31 3.88 5.27
CA LEU A 227 -7.09 2.71 4.90
C LEU A 227 -8.49 2.71 5.56
N THR A 228 -8.61 3.16 6.81
CA THR A 228 -9.87 3.03 7.56
C THR A 228 -10.74 4.28 7.52
N LYS A 229 -10.15 5.49 7.52
CA LYS A 229 -10.89 6.75 7.75
C LYS A 229 -10.82 7.74 6.60
N TRP A 230 -9.70 7.86 5.90
CA TRP A 230 -9.51 8.94 4.94
C TRP A 230 -9.94 8.55 3.51
N SER A 231 -9.28 7.60 2.88
CA SER A 231 -9.49 7.29 1.46
C SER A 231 -9.88 5.85 1.16
N GLY A 232 -9.67 4.93 2.10
CA GLY A 232 -9.92 3.51 1.91
C GLY A 232 -11.40 3.13 2.10
N VAL A 233 -11.70 2.51 3.24
CA VAL A 233 -13.03 1.98 3.59
C VAL A 233 -14.13 3.02 3.40
N THR A 234 -13.96 4.21 4.00
CA THR A 234 -15.00 5.25 4.01
C THR A 234 -15.44 5.68 2.61
N LEU A 235 -14.48 5.87 1.70
CA LEU A 235 -14.77 6.32 0.34
C LEU A 235 -15.44 5.22 -0.50
N LEU A 236 -14.94 3.98 -0.37
CA LEU A 236 -15.51 2.84 -1.09
C LEU A 236 -16.92 2.50 -0.63
N GLU A 237 -17.17 2.51 0.69
CA GLU A 237 -18.50 2.20 1.23
C GLU A 237 -19.55 3.21 0.80
N LYS A 238 -19.22 4.52 0.80
CA LYS A 238 -20.10 5.56 0.24
C LYS A 238 -20.48 5.30 -1.22
N GLY A 239 -19.54 4.80 -2.02
CA GLY A 239 -19.79 4.41 -3.41
C GLY A 239 -20.68 3.18 -3.54
N LEU A 240 -20.44 2.17 -2.69
CA LEU A 240 -21.22 0.93 -2.68
C LEU A 240 -22.65 1.14 -2.16
N ASP A 241 -22.85 1.97 -1.14
CA ASP A 241 -24.17 2.35 -0.65
C ASP A 241 -25.04 2.93 -1.77
N LYS A 242 -24.46 3.84 -2.58
CA LYS A 242 -25.16 4.46 -3.71
C LYS A 242 -25.49 3.49 -4.84
N THR A 243 -24.64 2.48 -5.07
CA THR A 243 -24.75 1.61 -6.25
C THR A 243 -25.42 0.27 -5.96
N LYS A 244 -25.45 -0.20 -4.71
CA LYS A 244 -25.94 -1.52 -4.30
C LYS A 244 -27.12 -1.45 -3.34
N GLY A 245 -27.40 -0.30 -2.71
CA GLY A 245 -28.55 -0.07 -1.85
C GLY A 245 -28.72 -1.12 -0.73
N ASP A 246 -29.93 -1.68 -0.60
CA ASP A 246 -30.32 -2.61 0.47
C ASP A 246 -29.44 -3.86 0.55
N LYS A 247 -28.95 -4.37 -0.58
CA LYS A 247 -28.05 -5.55 -0.60
C LYS A 247 -26.74 -5.25 0.13
N TYR A 248 -26.22 -4.04 -0.02
CA TYR A 248 -25.01 -3.65 0.69
C TYR A 248 -25.28 -3.31 2.14
N ALA A 249 -26.45 -2.71 2.46
CA ALA A 249 -26.88 -2.47 3.82
C ALA A 249 -27.01 -3.78 4.62
N ASP A 250 -27.55 -4.83 4.03
CA ASP A 250 -27.61 -6.17 4.63
C ASP A 250 -26.22 -6.75 4.89
N TYR A 251 -25.35 -6.68 3.91
CA TYR A 251 -23.95 -7.12 4.04
C TYR A 251 -23.22 -6.38 5.18
N LYS A 252 -23.42 -5.06 5.32
CA LYS A 252 -22.85 -4.28 6.42
C LYS A 252 -23.32 -4.73 7.81
N ARG A 253 -24.56 -5.14 7.94
CA ARG A 253 -25.09 -5.66 9.23
C ARG A 253 -24.38 -6.95 9.66
N ARG A 254 -24.15 -7.86 8.71
CA ARG A 254 -23.61 -9.19 8.97
C ARG A 254 -22.09 -9.26 9.05
N THR A 255 -21.38 -8.34 8.39
CA THR A 255 -19.94 -8.46 8.16
C THR A 255 -19.17 -7.28 8.78
N SER A 256 -18.08 -7.62 9.49
CA SER A 256 -17.17 -6.61 10.08
C SER A 256 -16.64 -5.63 9.03
N ALA A 257 -16.44 -4.38 9.44
CA ALA A 257 -15.93 -3.34 8.55
C ALA A 257 -14.48 -3.57 8.13
N PHE A 258 -13.61 -3.98 9.08
CA PHE A 258 -12.17 -4.00 8.85
C PHE A 258 -11.49 -5.24 9.43
N PHE A 259 -11.53 -5.47 10.74
CA PHE A 259 -10.94 -6.67 11.34
C PHE A 259 -11.77 -7.91 11.01
N PRO A 260 -11.13 -9.01 10.53
CA PRO A 260 -11.85 -10.25 10.26
C PRO A 260 -12.53 -10.80 11.52
N MET A 261 -13.84 -11.00 11.44
CA MET A 261 -14.66 -11.54 12.53
C MET A 261 -15.67 -12.54 11.97
N PRO A 262 -16.12 -13.53 12.75
CA PRO A 262 -17.24 -14.37 12.35
C PRO A 262 -18.44 -13.51 11.94
N PRO A 263 -19.15 -13.88 10.86
CA PRO A 263 -20.33 -13.13 10.43
C PRO A 263 -21.42 -13.20 11.52
N ARG A 264 -22.17 -12.11 11.65
CA ARG A 264 -23.34 -12.06 12.55
C ARG A 264 -24.55 -12.69 11.83
N ASN A 265 -25.38 -13.33 12.58
CA ASN A 265 -26.66 -13.84 12.08
C ASN A 265 -27.66 -12.70 11.85
#